data_80495571a8cd19420fbb50729a0e2ac3
#
_entry.id   80495571a8cd19420fbb50729a0e2ac3
#
_cell.length_a   1.000
_cell.length_b   1.000
_cell.length_c   1.000
_cell.angle_alpha   90.00
_cell.angle_beta   90.00
_cell.angle_gamma   90.00
#
_symmetry.space_group_name_H-M   'P 1'
#
loop_
_entity.id
_entity.type
_entity.pdbx_description
1 polymer ?
#
loop_
_entity_poly.entity_id
_entity_poly.type
_entity_poly.pdbx_seq_one_letter_code
_entity_poly.pdbx_strand_id
1 'polypeptide(L)'
;MPTVTAAELEKAFIRYWRTGAVGEDWDAWADLFTEDARYVEHEYGIYQGREAIREWIVATMATVSGMSFPIEWYVIDGNRVIMYCWNVFDPLPGMTGEYKFAVVGILEYAGNGQWSLEEDVYNAKEAEQVLVRFLEDAAAAGHTPPDGT
;
A
#
# COMPACT_ATOMS: atom_id res chain seq x y z
N MET A 1 -12.16 17.35 -23.10
CA MET A 1 -11.97 16.33 -22.05
C MET A 1 -13.20 16.31 -21.16
N PRO A 2 -13.86 15.18 -20.99
CA PRO A 2 -14.90 15.10 -19.97
C PRO A 2 -14.28 15.37 -18.61
N THR A 3 -14.94 16.22 -17.85
CA THR A 3 -14.50 16.56 -16.49
C THR A 3 -14.76 15.36 -15.58
N VAL A 4 -13.71 14.86 -14.91
CA VAL A 4 -13.84 13.82 -13.90
C VAL A 4 -14.63 14.36 -12.72
N THR A 5 -15.71 13.69 -12.36
CA THR A 5 -16.51 14.07 -11.20
C THR A 5 -15.88 13.52 -9.91
N ALA A 6 -16.13 14.18 -8.78
CA ALA A 6 -15.71 13.67 -7.47
C ALA A 6 -16.28 12.27 -7.19
N ALA A 7 -17.52 12.02 -7.62
CA ALA A 7 -18.17 10.71 -7.45
C ALA A 7 -17.48 9.60 -8.27
N GLU A 8 -17.09 9.90 -9.50
CA GLU A 8 -16.33 8.96 -10.34
C GLU A 8 -14.96 8.63 -9.70
N LEU A 9 -14.26 9.65 -9.26
CA LEU A 9 -12.96 9.51 -8.64
C LEU A 9 -13.05 8.71 -7.33
N GLU A 10 -14.05 8.99 -6.49
CA GLU A 10 -14.26 8.26 -5.25
C GLU A 10 -14.59 6.78 -5.51
N LYS A 11 -15.41 6.50 -6.51
CA LYS A 11 -15.70 5.11 -6.92
C LYS A 11 -14.43 4.38 -7.37
N ALA A 12 -13.58 5.04 -8.16
CA ALA A 12 -12.30 4.48 -8.59
C ALA A 12 -11.36 4.24 -7.40
N PHE A 13 -11.34 5.15 -6.42
CA PHE A 13 -10.56 5.01 -5.21
C PHE A 13 -11.02 3.84 -4.34
N ILE A 14 -12.31 3.66 -4.16
CA ILE A 14 -12.87 2.52 -3.42
C ILE A 14 -12.48 1.20 -4.11
N ARG A 15 -12.53 1.15 -5.44
CA ARG A 15 -12.09 -0.02 -6.21
C ARG A 15 -10.60 -0.30 -6.02
N TYR A 16 -9.76 0.71 -6.08
CA TYR A 16 -8.33 0.62 -5.80
C TYR A 16 -8.06 0.00 -4.42
N TRP A 17 -8.68 0.54 -3.39
CA TRP A 17 -8.50 0.06 -2.03
C TRP A 17 -9.02 -1.37 -1.85
N ARG A 18 -10.19 -1.69 -2.37
CA ARG A 18 -10.78 -3.03 -2.26
C ARG A 18 -9.98 -4.09 -3.01
N THR A 19 -9.44 -3.78 -4.16
CA THR A 19 -8.69 -4.76 -4.97
C THR A 19 -7.37 -5.14 -4.29
N GLY A 20 -6.63 -4.17 -3.77
CA GLY A 20 -5.35 -4.40 -3.09
C GLY A 20 -5.51 -4.68 -1.60
N ALA A 21 -5.85 -3.66 -0.82
CA ALA A 21 -5.83 -3.73 0.64
C ALA A 21 -6.82 -4.76 1.23
N VAL A 22 -7.95 -4.99 0.60
CA VAL A 22 -8.97 -5.95 1.06
C VAL A 22 -8.86 -7.28 0.34
N GLY A 23 -8.79 -7.25 -0.98
CA GLY A 23 -8.80 -8.45 -1.82
C GLY A 23 -7.45 -9.14 -1.95
N GLU A 24 -6.38 -8.42 -1.65
CA GLU A 24 -4.99 -8.89 -1.80
C GLU A 24 -4.66 -9.39 -3.22
N ASP A 25 -5.42 -8.93 -4.21
CA ASP A 25 -5.19 -9.23 -5.62
C ASP A 25 -4.26 -8.17 -6.22
N TRP A 26 -2.99 -8.31 -5.93
CA TRP A 26 -1.98 -7.32 -6.29
C TRP A 26 -1.71 -7.28 -7.79
N ASP A 27 -1.97 -8.36 -8.49
CA ASP A 27 -1.89 -8.39 -9.95
C ASP A 27 -3.03 -7.55 -10.58
N ALA A 28 -4.26 -7.77 -10.17
CA ALA A 28 -5.41 -6.97 -10.60
C ALA A 28 -5.31 -5.51 -10.11
N TRP A 29 -4.71 -5.29 -8.94
CA TRP A 29 -4.45 -3.94 -8.43
C TRP A 29 -3.50 -3.17 -9.34
N ALA A 30 -2.45 -3.80 -9.85
CA ALA A 30 -1.52 -3.18 -10.78
C ALA A 30 -2.21 -2.78 -12.10
N ASP A 31 -3.24 -3.51 -12.55
CA ASP A 31 -4.02 -3.16 -13.74
C ASP A 31 -4.77 -1.82 -13.58
N LEU A 32 -4.95 -1.34 -12.36
CA LEU A 32 -5.61 -0.05 -12.07
C LEU A 32 -4.68 1.15 -12.33
N PHE A 33 -3.43 0.93 -12.64
CA PHE A 33 -2.48 1.98 -13.04
C PHE A 33 -2.43 2.12 -14.55
N THR A 34 -2.13 3.33 -15.02
CA THR A 34 -1.87 3.56 -16.45
C THR A 34 -0.57 2.88 -16.89
N GLU A 35 -0.40 2.65 -18.18
CA GLU A 35 0.82 2.00 -18.71
C GLU A 35 2.10 2.75 -18.34
N ASP A 36 2.02 4.09 -18.29
CA ASP A 36 3.12 4.99 -17.95
C ASP A 36 3.08 5.50 -16.50
N ALA A 37 2.30 4.88 -15.65
CA ALA A 37 2.16 5.30 -14.26
C ALA A 37 3.49 5.30 -13.51
N ARG A 38 3.57 6.15 -12.51
CA ARG A 38 4.75 6.28 -11.66
C ARG A 38 4.36 5.99 -10.20
N TYR A 39 5.15 5.14 -9.55
CA TYR A 39 5.03 4.86 -8.12
C TYR A 39 6.29 5.33 -7.42
N VAL A 40 6.12 6.24 -6.46
CA VAL A 40 7.23 6.79 -5.66
C VAL A 40 7.16 6.20 -4.27
N GLU A 41 8.08 5.29 -3.99
CA GLU A 41 8.28 4.68 -2.68
C GLU A 41 9.64 5.14 -2.16
N HIS A 42 9.62 5.99 -1.11
CA HIS A 42 10.80 6.73 -0.68
C HIS A 42 11.93 5.86 -0.12
N GLU A 43 11.63 4.66 0.35
CA GLU A 43 12.62 3.72 0.88
C GLU A 43 13.14 2.77 -0.21
N TYR A 44 12.25 2.27 -1.07
CA TYR A 44 12.58 1.26 -2.08
C TYR A 44 12.92 1.84 -3.45
N GLY A 45 12.42 3.02 -3.79
CA GLY A 45 12.74 3.69 -5.03
C GLY A 45 11.52 4.09 -5.86
N ILE A 46 11.77 4.39 -7.12
CA ILE A 46 10.74 4.83 -8.08
C ILE A 46 10.53 3.73 -9.09
N TYR A 47 9.26 3.35 -9.26
CA TYR A 47 8.85 2.35 -10.24
C TYR A 47 8.13 3.05 -11.38
N GLN A 48 8.70 2.98 -12.57
CA GLN A 48 8.20 3.63 -13.76
C GLN A 48 7.49 2.63 -14.66
N GLY A 49 6.19 2.85 -14.88
CA GLY A 49 5.34 2.01 -15.70
C GLY A 49 4.60 0.94 -14.91
N ARG A 50 3.41 0.56 -15.42
CA ARG A 50 2.53 -0.44 -14.81
C ARG A 50 3.24 -1.75 -14.51
N GLU A 51 4.04 -2.25 -15.45
CA GLU A 51 4.68 -3.56 -15.29
C GLU A 51 5.79 -3.54 -14.23
N ALA A 52 6.53 -2.44 -14.10
CA ALA A 52 7.49 -2.27 -13.01
C ALA A 52 6.78 -2.22 -11.65
N ILE A 53 5.64 -1.54 -11.57
CA ILE A 53 4.79 -1.49 -10.36
C ILE A 53 4.27 -2.90 -10.03
N ARG A 54 3.79 -3.64 -11.03
CA ARG A 54 3.31 -5.02 -10.88
C ARG A 54 4.38 -5.93 -10.33
N GLU A 55 5.53 -5.96 -10.96
CA GLU A 55 6.65 -6.81 -10.55
C GLU A 55 7.05 -6.54 -9.11
N TRP A 56 7.20 -5.28 -8.75
CA TRP A 56 7.55 -4.88 -7.39
C TRP A 56 6.49 -5.25 -6.36
N ILE A 57 5.22 -4.89 -6.60
CA ILE A 57 4.17 -5.09 -5.59
C ILE A 57 3.86 -6.57 -5.38
N VAL A 58 3.79 -7.35 -6.44
CA VAL A 58 3.53 -8.79 -6.36
C VAL A 58 4.65 -9.49 -5.59
N ALA A 59 5.91 -9.18 -5.90
CA ALA A 59 7.06 -9.75 -5.19
C ALA A 59 7.09 -9.31 -3.72
N THR A 60 6.85 -8.04 -3.44
CA THR A 60 6.87 -7.49 -2.09
C THR A 60 5.78 -8.10 -1.22
N MET A 61 4.55 -8.14 -1.71
CA MET A 61 3.42 -8.66 -0.94
C MET A 61 3.45 -10.17 -0.77
N ALA A 62 4.16 -10.89 -1.62
CA ALA A 62 4.39 -12.33 -1.45
C ALA A 62 5.27 -12.64 -0.22
N THR A 63 6.11 -11.70 0.20
CA THR A 63 7.00 -11.86 1.36
C THR A 63 6.40 -11.39 2.68
N VAL A 64 5.34 -10.59 2.63
CA VAL A 64 4.66 -10.02 3.81
C VAL A 64 3.22 -10.55 3.90
N SER A 65 3.06 -11.74 4.39
CA SER A 65 1.73 -12.25 4.73
C SER A 65 1.24 -11.63 6.04
N GLY A 66 -0.05 -11.31 6.13
CA GLY A 66 -0.65 -10.80 7.35
C GLY A 66 -0.42 -9.29 7.56
N MET A 67 -0.31 -8.52 6.49
CA MET A 67 -0.41 -7.06 6.57
C MET A 67 -1.82 -6.59 6.24
N SER A 68 -2.28 -5.58 6.97
CA SER A 68 -3.50 -4.85 6.68
C SER A 68 -3.23 -3.36 6.53
N PHE A 69 -4.12 -2.67 5.81
CA PHE A 69 -3.90 -1.27 5.40
C PHE A 69 -5.16 -0.43 5.69
N PRO A 70 -5.60 -0.30 6.94
CA PRO A 70 -6.79 0.47 7.26
C PRO A 70 -6.57 1.96 6.97
N ILE A 71 -7.56 2.57 6.29
CA ILE A 71 -7.60 4.00 6.03
C ILE A 71 -8.29 4.70 7.19
N GLU A 72 -7.64 5.68 7.81
CA GLU A 72 -8.22 6.48 8.88
C GLU A 72 -9.07 7.61 8.30
N TRP A 73 -8.56 8.30 7.28
CA TRP A 73 -9.28 9.31 6.52
C TRP A 73 -8.68 9.51 5.14
N TYR A 74 -9.44 10.09 4.25
CA TYR A 74 -8.94 10.56 2.96
C TYR A 74 -9.67 11.84 2.54
N VAL A 75 -9.04 12.60 1.65
CA VAL A 75 -9.62 13.79 1.02
C VAL A 75 -9.41 13.72 -0.48
N ILE A 76 -10.33 14.34 -1.20
CA ILE A 76 -10.25 14.49 -2.65
C ILE A 76 -10.00 15.97 -2.94
N ASP A 77 -8.96 16.23 -3.72
CA ASP A 77 -8.60 17.55 -4.20
C ASP A 77 -8.33 17.50 -5.71
N GLY A 78 -9.30 17.98 -6.51
CA GLY A 78 -9.22 17.90 -7.96
C GLY A 78 -9.15 16.43 -8.44
N ASN A 79 -8.05 16.07 -9.09
CA ASN A 79 -7.80 14.69 -9.53
C ASN A 79 -6.97 13.87 -8.53
N ARG A 80 -6.75 14.38 -7.32
CA ARG A 80 -5.95 13.71 -6.29
C ARG A 80 -6.81 13.14 -5.19
N VAL A 81 -6.38 12.00 -4.68
CA VAL A 81 -6.79 11.49 -3.38
C VAL A 81 -5.56 11.52 -2.47
N ILE A 82 -5.73 12.09 -1.29
CA ILE A 82 -4.72 12.06 -0.23
C ILE A 82 -5.31 11.24 0.91
N MET A 83 -4.67 10.13 1.25
CA MET A 83 -5.14 9.23 2.30
C MET A 83 -4.15 9.15 3.44
N TYR A 84 -4.67 9.10 4.66
CA TYR A 84 -3.91 8.75 5.85
C TYR A 84 -4.28 7.32 6.23
N CYS A 85 -3.34 6.42 6.12
CA CYS A 85 -3.56 5.01 6.40
C CYS A 85 -2.48 4.45 7.32
N TRP A 86 -2.76 3.26 7.84
CA TRP A 86 -1.83 2.51 8.65
C TRP A 86 -1.34 1.30 7.87
N ASN A 87 -0.03 1.05 7.93
CA ASN A 87 0.52 -0.25 7.57
C ASN A 87 0.63 -1.04 8.87
N VAL A 88 -0.13 -2.12 8.97
CA VAL A 88 -0.24 -2.93 10.18
C VAL A 88 0.30 -4.32 9.90
N PHE A 89 1.26 -4.78 10.72
CA PHE A 89 1.62 -6.18 10.78
C PHE A 89 0.67 -6.88 11.74
N ASP A 90 -0.16 -7.78 11.25
CA ASP A 90 -1.12 -8.49 12.07
C ASP A 90 -0.39 -9.42 13.06
N PRO A 91 -0.71 -9.36 14.36
CA PRO A 91 -0.05 -10.21 15.34
C PRO A 91 -0.23 -11.69 15.03
N LEU A 92 0.85 -12.44 15.14
CA LEU A 92 0.79 -13.90 15.06
C LEU A 92 0.28 -14.51 16.37
N PRO A 93 -0.18 -15.77 16.37
CA PRO A 93 -0.65 -16.43 17.59
C PRO A 93 0.34 -16.33 18.75
N GLY A 94 -0.13 -15.86 19.91
CA GLY A 94 0.68 -15.64 21.10
C GLY A 94 1.30 -14.26 21.22
N MET A 95 1.20 -13.44 20.18
CA MET A 95 1.65 -12.05 20.21
C MET A 95 0.50 -11.14 20.68
N THR A 96 0.82 -10.14 21.50
CA THR A 96 -0.16 -9.20 22.07
C THR A 96 0.13 -7.74 21.77
N GLY A 97 1.21 -7.46 21.04
CA GLY A 97 1.62 -6.11 20.67
C GLY A 97 0.79 -5.52 19.52
N GLU A 98 0.96 -4.23 19.32
CA GLU A 98 0.44 -3.49 18.18
C GLU A 98 1.62 -3.05 17.31
N TYR A 99 1.59 -3.40 16.03
CA TYR A 99 2.71 -3.21 15.11
C TYR A 99 2.23 -2.45 13.88
N LYS A 100 2.28 -1.13 13.97
CA LYS A 100 1.80 -0.27 12.88
C LYS A 100 2.62 1.00 12.75
N PHE A 101 2.65 1.54 11.54
CA PHE A 101 3.17 2.87 11.25
C PHE A 101 2.25 3.58 10.26
N ALA A 102 2.21 4.92 10.35
CA ALA A 102 1.36 5.74 9.50
C ALA A 102 2.01 5.98 8.14
N VAL A 103 1.17 6.02 7.11
CA VAL A 103 1.56 6.34 5.74
C VAL A 103 0.58 7.37 5.18
N VAL A 104 1.10 8.40 4.55
CA VAL A 104 0.32 9.31 3.72
C VAL A 104 0.49 8.88 2.27
N GLY A 105 -0.58 8.39 1.66
CA GLY A 105 -0.61 8.03 0.25
C GLY A 105 -1.19 9.16 -0.59
N ILE A 106 -0.55 9.47 -1.71
CA ILE A 106 -1.01 10.48 -2.67
C ILE A 106 -1.24 9.78 -4.00
N LEU A 107 -2.48 9.82 -4.48
CA LEU A 107 -2.88 9.23 -5.75
C LEU A 107 -3.29 10.32 -6.73
N GLU A 108 -2.89 10.21 -8.00
CA GLU A 108 -3.41 11.03 -9.10
C GLU A 108 -4.22 10.18 -10.06
N TYR A 109 -5.46 10.59 -10.27
CA TYR A 109 -6.41 9.90 -11.13
C TYR A 109 -6.28 10.36 -12.58
N ALA A 110 -6.20 9.41 -13.50
CA ALA A 110 -6.04 9.67 -14.93
C ALA A 110 -7.36 9.53 -15.73
N GLY A 111 -8.45 9.19 -15.07
CA GLY A 111 -9.72 8.86 -15.73
C GLY A 111 -9.81 7.35 -16.05
N ASN A 112 -10.95 6.92 -16.53
CA ASN A 112 -11.21 5.53 -16.94
C ASN A 112 -10.89 4.47 -15.87
N GLY A 113 -11.04 4.83 -14.60
CA GLY A 113 -10.75 3.92 -13.49
C GLY A 113 -9.27 3.70 -13.22
N GLN A 114 -8.38 4.50 -13.82
CA GLN A 114 -6.93 4.29 -13.74
C GLN A 114 -6.21 5.44 -13.02
N TRP A 115 -5.10 5.09 -12.39
CA TRP A 115 -4.24 5.99 -11.63
C TRP A 115 -2.91 6.18 -12.34
N SER A 116 -2.44 7.41 -12.45
CA SER A 116 -1.17 7.75 -13.11
C SER A 116 -0.01 7.94 -12.14
N LEU A 117 -0.31 8.14 -10.86
CA LEU A 117 0.70 8.34 -9.82
C LEU A 117 0.23 7.76 -8.50
N GLU A 118 1.14 7.15 -7.79
CA GLU A 118 1.06 6.94 -6.34
C GLU A 118 2.38 7.33 -5.70
N GLU A 119 2.29 8.03 -4.58
CA GLU A 119 3.45 8.35 -3.75
C GLU A 119 3.13 8.05 -2.29
N ASP A 120 3.98 7.23 -1.66
CA ASP A 120 3.86 6.89 -0.24
C ASP A 120 4.88 7.67 0.57
N VAL A 121 4.39 8.47 1.51
CA VAL A 121 5.20 9.29 2.40
C VAL A 121 5.06 8.77 3.83
N TYR A 122 6.15 8.32 4.40
CA TYR A 122 6.17 7.79 5.76
C TYR A 122 7.55 7.96 6.41
N ASN A 123 7.60 7.77 7.72
CA ASN A 123 8.86 7.78 8.45
C ASN A 123 9.51 6.39 8.36
N ALA A 124 10.51 6.26 7.50
CA ALA A 124 11.20 4.98 7.26
C ALA A 124 11.87 4.41 8.53
N LYS A 125 12.40 5.28 9.39
CA LYS A 125 13.01 4.87 10.65
C LYS A 125 11.98 4.27 11.62
N GLU A 126 10.80 4.86 11.70
CA GLU A 126 9.70 4.33 12.49
C GLU A 126 9.22 2.99 11.93
N ALA A 127 9.07 2.89 10.62
CA ALA A 127 8.69 1.65 9.95
C ALA A 127 9.68 0.51 10.25
N GLU A 128 10.99 0.80 10.19
CA GLU A 128 12.03 -0.16 10.54
C GLU A 128 11.94 -0.60 12.00
N GLN A 129 11.73 0.32 12.93
CA GLN A 129 11.59 0.01 14.35
C GLN A 129 10.37 -0.87 14.65
N VAL A 130 9.27 -0.62 13.95
CA VAL A 130 8.04 -1.43 14.05
C VAL A 130 8.30 -2.85 13.54
N LEU A 131 8.96 -2.99 12.38
CA LEU A 131 9.32 -4.28 11.81
C LEU A 131 10.23 -5.09 12.73
N VAL A 132 11.28 -4.46 13.26
CA VAL A 132 12.23 -5.11 14.19
C VAL A 132 11.49 -5.61 15.42
N ARG A 133 10.63 -4.79 16.03
CA ARG A 133 9.83 -5.20 17.19
C ARG A 133 8.89 -6.35 16.87
N PHE A 134 8.23 -6.31 15.70
CA PHE A 134 7.39 -7.41 15.26
C PHE A 134 8.17 -8.72 15.14
N LEU A 135 9.34 -8.71 14.52
CA LEU A 135 10.18 -9.89 14.33
C LEU A 135 10.72 -10.43 15.66
N GLU A 136 11.12 -9.56 16.57
CA GLU A 136 11.58 -9.95 17.91
C GLU A 136 10.45 -10.61 18.72
N ASP A 137 9.26 -10.02 18.74
CA ASP A 137 8.10 -10.55 19.44
C ASP A 137 7.60 -11.85 18.80
N ALA A 138 7.67 -11.97 17.49
CA ALA A 138 7.35 -13.20 16.77
C ALA A 138 8.30 -14.33 17.16
N ALA A 139 9.59 -14.07 17.21
CA ALA A 139 10.59 -15.04 17.65
C ALA A 139 10.36 -15.45 19.10
N ALA A 140 10.06 -14.51 19.98
CA ALA A 140 9.75 -14.79 21.39
C ALA A 140 8.48 -15.64 21.55
N ALA A 141 7.51 -15.51 20.64
CA ALA A 141 6.29 -16.32 20.60
C ALA A 141 6.47 -17.67 19.88
N GLY A 142 7.68 -18.01 19.44
CA GLY A 142 8.01 -19.28 18.82
C GLY A 142 7.78 -19.34 17.31
N HIS A 143 7.59 -18.20 16.65
CA HIS A 143 7.46 -18.15 15.19
C HIS A 143 8.85 -18.00 14.56
N THR A 144 9.14 -18.87 13.59
CA THR A 144 10.37 -18.77 12.81
C THR A 144 10.14 -17.80 11.65
N PRO A 145 11.05 -16.84 11.39
CA PRO A 145 10.98 -16.04 10.18
C PRO A 145 10.97 -16.96 8.95
N PRO A 146 10.24 -16.60 7.88
CA PRO A 146 10.36 -17.35 6.64
C PRO A 146 11.83 -17.40 6.22
N ASP A 147 12.34 -18.59 5.92
CA ASP A 147 13.71 -18.82 5.45
C ASP A 147 13.97 -17.95 4.22
N GLY A 148 14.90 -17.04 4.29
CA GLY A 148 15.31 -16.23 3.13
C GLY A 148 15.62 -14.76 3.40
N THR A 149 16.21 -14.45 4.54
CA THR A 149 16.94 -13.17 4.69
C THR A 149 18.42 -13.39 4.52
#